data_47aa9c3c9ebc87589dd5b73a8dc9691b
#
_entry.id   47aa9c3c9ebc87589dd5b73a8dc9691b
#
_cell.length_a   1.000
_cell.length_b   1.000
_cell.length_c   1.000
_cell.angle_alpha   90.00
_cell.angle_beta   90.00
_cell.angle_gamma   90.00
#
_symmetry.space_group_name_H-M   'P 1'
#
loop_
_entity.id
_entity.type
_entity.pdbx_description
1 polymer ?
#
loop_
_entity_poly.entity_id
_entity_poly.type
_entity_poly.pdbx_seq_one_letter_code
_entity_poly.pdbx_strand_id
1 'polypeptide(L)'
;MQLGIGQGNADDNPNLDPGVFSCVDWEEVKALAEMQGLSAVVADGIELLPKEVRPPKPVLLQLIGDVLQNYEYRYELYRRAIAELAGFYNSHGLKMMVLKGFACALDWPKPEHRPTGDIDIWQFGRYSEADAALSSEKGISVDSSHHHHTVFYWRDFMVENHYDFINVHHHRSNAEYERILKKSGTDDSHSVELYGEKVYLPSPNLHALFLLKHTMLHFASGEISMRQVLDWGFFVEKHGSEVDWQYVMEVLERFGMRELYEVFNAICVEDLGFAGSMFQVPGPTSEVDKALKERVLNEILSPEFVGETPSALIPRIAFKYRRWRANEWKHRLCYKESMWSAFWSGVWNHLLKPSSL
;
A
#
# COMPACT_ATOMS: atom_id res chain seq x y z
N MET A 1 6.32 -15.96 -8.00
CA MET A 1 5.58 -14.68 -7.98
C MET A 1 5.08 -14.31 -9.40
N GLN A 2 5.92 -14.15 -10.40
CA GLN A 2 5.50 -13.77 -11.77
C GLN A 2 4.32 -14.63 -12.31
N LEU A 3 4.35 -15.93 -12.11
CA LEU A 3 3.25 -16.82 -12.51
C LEU A 3 1.94 -16.51 -11.78
N GLY A 4 2.01 -16.24 -10.48
CA GLY A 4 0.83 -16.00 -9.65
C GLY A 4 0.16 -14.63 -9.89
N ILE A 5 0.83 -13.70 -10.55
CA ILE A 5 0.27 -12.40 -10.93
C ILE A 5 -0.25 -12.36 -12.38
N GLY A 6 -0.33 -13.54 -13.05
CA GLY A 6 -0.89 -13.65 -14.39
C GLY A 6 0.04 -13.20 -15.53
N GLN A 7 1.32 -12.91 -15.22
CA GLN A 7 2.30 -12.42 -16.21
C GLN A 7 3.04 -13.55 -16.95
N GLY A 8 2.53 -14.80 -16.91
CA GLY A 8 3.10 -15.92 -17.64
C GLY A 8 2.10 -17.07 -17.79
N ASN A 9 1.89 -17.53 -19.03
CA ASN A 9 1.34 -18.86 -19.26
C ASN A 9 2.44 -19.88 -18.96
N ALA A 10 2.12 -20.92 -18.20
CA ALA A 10 3.05 -22.00 -17.89
C ALA A 10 3.63 -22.65 -19.17
N ASP A 11 2.83 -22.69 -20.24
CA ASP A 11 3.22 -23.27 -21.54
C ASP A 11 4.12 -22.36 -22.38
N ASP A 12 4.11 -21.04 -22.12
CA ASP A 12 4.86 -20.02 -22.88
C ASP A 12 6.10 -19.50 -22.12
N ASN A 13 6.35 -19.96 -20.88
CA ASN A 13 7.48 -19.50 -20.09
C ASN A 13 8.67 -20.46 -20.20
N PRO A 14 9.66 -20.20 -21.11
CA PRO A 14 10.83 -21.06 -21.30
C PRO A 14 11.75 -21.11 -20.06
N ASN A 15 11.48 -20.30 -19.02
CA ASN A 15 12.29 -20.22 -17.80
C ASN A 15 11.77 -21.13 -16.67
N LEU A 16 10.72 -21.93 -16.87
CA LEU A 16 10.30 -22.95 -15.91
C LEU A 16 11.20 -24.20 -16.03
N ASP A 17 12.49 -24.04 -15.84
CA ASP A 17 13.37 -25.18 -15.66
C ASP A 17 13.05 -25.89 -14.33
N PRO A 18 12.56 -27.14 -14.35
CA PRO A 18 12.30 -27.91 -13.13
C PRO A 18 13.51 -27.96 -12.20
N GLY A 19 14.74 -27.83 -12.74
CA GLY A 19 15.97 -27.79 -11.96
C GLY A 19 16.05 -26.61 -11.00
N VAL A 20 15.46 -25.47 -11.34
CA VAL A 20 15.42 -24.27 -10.46
C VAL A 20 14.63 -24.56 -9.17
N PHE A 21 13.60 -25.40 -9.24
CA PHE A 21 12.73 -25.70 -8.10
C PHE A 21 13.24 -26.85 -7.23
N SER A 22 14.25 -27.60 -7.69
CA SER A 22 14.78 -28.77 -6.97
C SER A 22 15.47 -28.44 -5.63
N CYS A 23 15.92 -27.20 -5.46
CA CYS A 23 16.62 -26.72 -4.26
C CYS A 23 15.81 -25.68 -3.47
N VAL A 24 14.51 -25.50 -3.77
CA VAL A 24 13.68 -24.49 -3.09
C VAL A 24 13.30 -24.97 -1.69
N ASP A 25 13.60 -24.16 -0.68
CA ASP A 25 13.04 -24.34 0.66
C ASP A 25 11.62 -23.73 0.70
N TRP A 26 10.63 -24.59 0.58
CA TRP A 26 9.23 -24.19 0.54
C TRP A 26 8.69 -23.60 1.84
N GLU A 27 9.31 -23.94 3.00
CA GLU A 27 8.95 -23.30 4.28
C GLU A 27 9.47 -21.86 4.33
N GLU A 28 10.66 -21.61 3.81
CA GLU A 28 11.22 -20.27 3.67
C GLU A 28 10.40 -19.43 2.69
N VAL A 29 10.01 -19.99 1.53
CA VAL A 29 9.13 -19.33 0.56
C VAL A 29 7.80 -18.95 1.19
N LYS A 30 7.18 -19.87 1.95
CA LYS A 30 5.93 -19.62 2.65
C LYS A 30 6.08 -18.50 3.67
N ALA A 31 7.12 -18.55 4.52
CA ALA A 31 7.38 -17.53 5.54
C ALA A 31 7.60 -16.14 4.91
N LEU A 32 8.35 -16.07 3.81
CA LEU A 32 8.55 -14.83 3.06
C LEU A 32 7.24 -14.32 2.46
N ALA A 33 6.42 -15.21 1.87
CA ALA A 33 5.14 -14.85 1.30
C ALA A 33 4.18 -14.28 2.36
N GLU A 34 4.12 -14.88 3.54
CA GLU A 34 3.34 -14.39 4.69
C GLU A 34 3.82 -13.00 5.14
N MET A 35 5.13 -12.82 5.30
CA MET A 35 5.71 -11.53 5.69
C MET A 35 5.44 -10.41 4.66
N GLN A 36 5.41 -10.75 3.37
CA GLN A 36 5.16 -9.80 2.29
C GLN A 36 3.66 -9.61 1.98
N GLY A 37 2.77 -10.38 2.62
CA GLY A 37 1.33 -10.37 2.35
C GLY A 37 0.97 -10.95 0.97
N LEU A 38 1.70 -11.98 0.53
CA LEU A 38 1.61 -12.55 -0.82
C LEU A 38 1.33 -14.05 -0.83
N SER A 39 0.85 -14.64 0.27
CA SER A 39 0.56 -16.08 0.36
C SER A 39 -0.37 -16.54 -0.77
N ALA A 40 -1.42 -15.76 -1.08
CA ALA A 40 -2.37 -16.10 -2.13
C ALA A 40 -1.74 -16.04 -3.54
N VAL A 41 -0.92 -15.02 -3.82
CA VAL A 41 -0.19 -14.88 -5.09
C VAL A 41 0.78 -16.05 -5.29
N VAL A 42 1.47 -16.46 -4.22
CA VAL A 42 2.39 -17.59 -4.26
C VAL A 42 1.61 -18.90 -4.48
N ALA A 43 0.45 -19.07 -3.83
CA ALA A 43 -0.43 -20.22 -4.06
C ALA A 43 -0.89 -20.31 -5.52
N ASP A 44 -1.32 -19.19 -6.12
CA ASP A 44 -1.68 -19.12 -7.53
C ASP A 44 -0.52 -19.54 -8.45
N GLY A 45 0.69 -19.05 -8.16
CA GLY A 45 1.87 -19.45 -8.92
C GLY A 45 2.21 -20.94 -8.79
N ILE A 46 2.04 -21.51 -7.59
CA ILE A 46 2.27 -22.95 -7.34
C ILE A 46 1.29 -23.81 -8.12
N GLU A 47 0.04 -23.39 -8.29
CA GLU A 47 -0.95 -24.13 -9.08
C GLU A 47 -0.52 -24.30 -10.55
N LEU A 48 0.24 -23.37 -11.08
CA LEU A 48 0.76 -23.41 -12.45
C LEU A 48 2.04 -24.23 -12.59
N LEU A 49 2.68 -24.64 -11.49
CA LEU A 49 3.88 -25.46 -11.53
C LEU A 49 3.57 -26.93 -11.86
N PRO A 50 4.48 -27.65 -12.54
CA PRO A 50 4.44 -29.09 -12.67
C PRO A 50 4.35 -29.78 -11.29
N LYS A 51 3.59 -30.89 -11.20
CA LYS A 51 3.32 -31.54 -9.90
C LYS A 51 4.59 -32.00 -9.19
N GLU A 52 5.61 -32.34 -9.95
CA GLU A 52 6.89 -32.89 -9.50
C GLU A 52 7.74 -31.87 -8.72
N VAL A 53 7.49 -30.56 -8.95
CA VAL A 53 8.25 -29.47 -8.33
C VAL A 53 7.44 -28.65 -7.33
N ARG A 54 6.19 -29.04 -7.08
CA ARG A 54 5.34 -28.38 -6.09
C ARG A 54 5.81 -28.62 -4.65
N PRO A 55 5.44 -27.75 -3.69
CA PRO A 55 5.77 -27.95 -2.30
C PRO A 55 5.23 -29.28 -1.74
N PRO A 56 5.85 -29.81 -0.68
CA PRO A 56 5.32 -30.96 0.06
C PRO A 56 3.87 -30.71 0.51
N LYS A 57 3.08 -31.80 0.52
CA LYS A 57 1.65 -31.73 0.87
C LYS A 57 1.33 -30.96 2.15
N PRO A 58 2.10 -31.07 3.28
CA PRO A 58 1.82 -30.30 4.49
C PRO A 58 1.92 -28.78 4.26
N VAL A 59 2.97 -28.31 3.56
CA VAL A 59 3.17 -26.90 3.23
C VAL A 59 2.05 -26.37 2.34
N LEU A 60 1.69 -27.15 1.31
CA LEU A 60 0.60 -26.80 0.39
C LEU A 60 -0.74 -26.68 1.12
N LEU A 61 -1.05 -27.61 2.04
CA LEU A 61 -2.30 -27.56 2.80
C LEU A 61 -2.37 -26.35 3.76
N GLN A 62 -1.24 -25.97 4.37
CA GLN A 62 -1.17 -24.78 5.21
C GLN A 62 -1.38 -23.52 4.38
N LEU A 63 -0.72 -23.42 3.22
CA LEU A 63 -0.85 -22.28 2.32
C LEU A 63 -2.30 -22.14 1.80
N ILE A 64 -2.91 -23.23 1.35
CA ILE A 64 -4.32 -23.23 0.91
C ILE A 64 -5.25 -22.83 2.07
N GLY A 65 -5.02 -23.37 3.27
CA GLY A 65 -5.81 -23.01 4.45
C GLY A 65 -5.71 -21.53 4.80
N ASP A 66 -4.52 -20.96 4.71
CA ASP A 66 -4.29 -19.52 4.90
C ASP A 66 -5.04 -18.68 3.86
N VAL A 67 -4.93 -19.06 2.57
CA VAL A 67 -5.61 -18.35 1.48
C VAL A 67 -7.13 -18.36 1.67
N LEU A 68 -7.71 -19.52 1.93
CA LEU A 68 -9.16 -19.63 2.11
C LEU A 68 -9.67 -18.82 3.31
N GLN A 69 -8.96 -18.85 4.45
CA GLN A 69 -9.42 -18.22 5.70
C GLN A 69 -9.06 -16.74 5.78
N ASN A 70 -7.80 -16.39 5.50
CA ASN A 70 -7.25 -15.06 5.77
C ASN A 70 -7.27 -14.13 4.55
N TYR A 71 -7.54 -14.68 3.36
CA TYR A 71 -7.68 -13.90 2.14
C TYR A 71 -9.12 -13.93 1.63
N GLU A 72 -9.60 -15.03 1.06
CA GLU A 72 -10.90 -15.10 0.38
C GLU A 72 -12.08 -14.84 1.32
N TYR A 73 -12.18 -15.61 2.43
CA TYR A 73 -13.25 -15.43 3.40
C TYR A 73 -13.20 -14.05 4.06
N ARG A 74 -12.00 -13.59 4.44
CA ARG A 74 -11.83 -12.26 5.04
C ARG A 74 -12.16 -11.14 4.05
N TYR A 75 -11.82 -11.29 2.77
CA TYR A 75 -12.17 -10.34 1.72
C TYR A 75 -13.70 -10.20 1.55
N GLU A 76 -14.43 -11.30 1.60
CA GLU A 76 -15.90 -11.26 1.53
C GLU A 76 -16.50 -10.50 2.73
N LEU A 77 -15.98 -10.72 3.95
CA LEU A 77 -16.40 -9.94 5.13
C LEU A 77 -16.05 -8.46 4.97
N TYR A 78 -14.88 -8.18 4.42
CA TYR A 78 -14.42 -6.81 4.18
C TYR A 78 -15.33 -6.06 3.20
N ARG A 79 -15.68 -6.69 2.09
CA ARG A 79 -16.63 -6.12 1.12
C ARG A 79 -17.98 -5.81 1.72
N ARG A 80 -18.52 -6.73 2.53
CA ARG A 80 -19.81 -6.52 3.23
C ARG A 80 -19.73 -5.37 4.21
N ALA A 81 -18.65 -5.29 4.98
CA ALA A 81 -18.44 -4.20 5.92
C ALA A 81 -18.39 -2.84 5.21
N ILE A 82 -17.67 -2.75 4.07
CA ILE A 82 -17.62 -1.53 3.24
C ILE A 82 -19.02 -1.16 2.72
N ALA A 83 -19.76 -2.11 2.16
CA ALA A 83 -21.09 -1.85 1.63
C ALA A 83 -22.06 -1.37 2.72
N GLU A 84 -22.09 -2.04 3.88
CA GLU A 84 -22.94 -1.63 5.01
C GLU A 84 -22.59 -0.23 5.52
N LEU A 85 -21.28 0.09 5.60
CA LEU A 85 -20.83 1.43 6.01
C LEU A 85 -21.20 2.48 4.96
N ALA A 86 -21.03 2.17 3.67
CA ALA A 86 -21.46 3.04 2.58
C ALA A 86 -22.96 3.27 2.59
N GLY A 87 -23.76 2.23 2.78
CA GLY A 87 -25.24 2.33 2.90
C GLY A 87 -25.66 3.22 4.06
N PHE A 88 -24.99 3.09 5.21
CA PHE A 88 -25.21 3.98 6.33
C PHE A 88 -24.95 5.44 5.93
N TYR A 89 -23.80 5.75 5.35
CA TYR A 89 -23.49 7.12 4.94
C TYR A 89 -24.36 7.64 3.80
N ASN A 90 -24.66 6.81 2.80
CA ASN A 90 -25.56 7.17 1.69
C ASN A 90 -26.94 7.58 2.21
N SER A 91 -27.49 6.88 3.23
CA SER A 91 -28.78 7.21 3.84
C SER A 91 -28.78 8.58 4.55
N HIS A 92 -27.61 9.10 4.91
CA HIS A 92 -27.40 10.43 5.49
C HIS A 92 -27.00 11.50 4.47
N GLY A 93 -27.02 11.18 3.17
CA GLY A 93 -26.58 12.11 2.12
C GLY A 93 -25.08 12.42 2.18
N LEU A 94 -24.29 11.49 2.76
CA LEU A 94 -22.84 11.55 2.81
C LEU A 94 -22.27 10.61 1.75
N LYS A 95 -21.21 11.05 1.07
CA LYS A 95 -20.48 10.25 0.07
C LYS A 95 -19.26 9.62 0.75
N MET A 96 -19.04 8.34 0.54
CA MET A 96 -17.86 7.63 1.05
C MET A 96 -16.98 7.15 -0.10
N MET A 97 -15.77 7.68 -0.19
CA MET A 97 -14.72 7.17 -1.08
C MET A 97 -13.84 6.21 -0.28
N VAL A 98 -13.56 5.02 -0.83
CA VAL A 98 -12.55 4.11 -0.28
C VAL A 98 -11.24 4.34 -0.99
N LEU A 99 -10.16 4.63 -0.24
CA LEU A 99 -8.90 5.11 -0.81
C LEU A 99 -8.01 3.97 -1.30
N LYS A 100 -7.26 3.35 -0.40
CA LYS A 100 -6.36 2.20 -0.64
C LYS A 100 -7.10 0.89 -0.29
N GLY A 101 -6.42 -0.15 0.07
CA GLY A 101 -7.10 -1.37 0.50
C GLY A 101 -8.04 -1.94 -0.55
N PHE A 102 -9.33 -1.66 -0.44
CA PHE A 102 -10.36 -2.13 -1.37
C PHE A 102 -10.18 -1.57 -2.80
N ALA A 103 -9.87 -0.27 -2.93
CA ALA A 103 -9.66 0.32 -4.25
C ALA A 103 -8.50 -0.34 -5.00
N CYS A 104 -7.38 -0.63 -4.30
CA CYS A 104 -6.28 -1.39 -4.89
C CYS A 104 -6.67 -2.83 -5.22
N ALA A 105 -7.45 -3.50 -4.35
CA ALA A 105 -7.85 -4.89 -4.59
C ALA A 105 -8.62 -5.06 -5.89
N LEU A 106 -9.42 -4.07 -6.30
CA LEU A 106 -10.16 -4.10 -7.56
C LEU A 106 -9.26 -4.16 -8.79
N ASP A 107 -7.99 -3.81 -8.67
CA ASP A 107 -7.03 -3.85 -9.77
C ASP A 107 -6.30 -5.19 -9.87
N TRP A 108 -6.31 -5.99 -8.82
CA TRP A 108 -5.68 -7.31 -8.81
C TRP A 108 -6.42 -8.31 -9.68
N PRO A 109 -5.74 -9.28 -10.31
CA PRO A 109 -6.37 -10.33 -11.12
C PRO A 109 -7.43 -11.13 -10.34
N LYS A 110 -7.17 -11.36 -9.06
CA LYS A 110 -8.10 -11.91 -8.07
C LYS A 110 -8.16 -10.94 -6.90
N PRO A 111 -9.17 -10.06 -6.82
CA PRO A 111 -9.30 -9.06 -5.76
C PRO A 111 -9.23 -9.65 -4.35
N GLU A 112 -9.78 -10.86 -4.17
CA GLU A 112 -9.77 -11.64 -2.92
C GLU A 112 -8.38 -12.14 -2.52
N HIS A 113 -7.42 -12.15 -3.42
CA HIS A 113 -6.04 -12.55 -3.14
C HIS A 113 -5.13 -11.39 -2.71
N ARG A 114 -5.65 -10.16 -2.70
CA ARG A 114 -5.01 -9.05 -2.02
C ARG A 114 -5.39 -9.07 -0.54
N PRO A 115 -4.41 -9.10 0.40
CA PRO A 115 -4.73 -9.13 1.83
C PRO A 115 -5.48 -7.86 2.25
N THR A 116 -6.50 -8.05 3.07
CA THR A 116 -7.30 -6.97 3.63
C THR A 116 -6.70 -6.48 4.96
N GLY A 117 -6.79 -5.18 5.20
CA GLY A 117 -6.38 -4.52 6.45
C GLY A 117 -7.50 -3.65 7.00
N ASP A 118 -7.15 -2.41 7.27
CA ASP A 118 -8.02 -1.30 7.61
C ASP A 118 -8.89 -0.84 6.41
N ILE A 119 -9.96 -0.12 6.72
CA ILE A 119 -10.82 0.54 5.72
C ILE A 119 -10.51 2.03 5.75
N ASP A 120 -9.75 2.50 4.77
CA ASP A 120 -9.43 3.92 4.62
C ASP A 120 -10.52 4.63 3.83
N ILE A 121 -11.14 5.64 4.42
CA ILE A 121 -12.23 6.36 3.78
C ILE A 121 -12.00 7.87 3.74
N TRP A 122 -12.59 8.50 2.73
CA TRP A 122 -12.63 9.94 2.55
C TRP A 122 -14.07 10.40 2.36
N GLN A 123 -14.53 11.33 3.19
CA GLN A 123 -15.90 11.85 3.20
C GLN A 123 -16.03 13.18 2.45
N PHE A 124 -15.18 13.44 1.47
CA PHE A 124 -15.19 14.70 0.68
C PHE A 124 -15.15 15.95 1.56
N GLY A 125 -14.39 15.91 2.66
CA GLY A 125 -14.26 17.00 3.63
C GLY A 125 -15.33 17.03 4.73
N ARG A 126 -16.33 16.12 4.71
CA ARG A 126 -17.41 16.06 5.70
C ARG A 126 -17.20 15.00 6.80
N TYR A 127 -15.94 14.70 7.14
CA TYR A 127 -15.58 13.65 8.09
C TYR A 127 -16.24 13.84 9.47
N SER A 128 -16.32 15.08 9.97
CA SER A 128 -16.89 15.36 11.28
C SER A 128 -18.41 15.12 11.36
N GLU A 129 -19.13 15.32 10.27
CA GLU A 129 -20.54 15.00 10.16
C GLU A 129 -20.75 13.47 10.12
N ALA A 130 -19.86 12.76 9.39
CA ALA A 130 -19.87 11.31 9.31
C ALA A 130 -19.60 10.68 10.68
N ASP A 131 -18.61 11.18 11.42
CA ASP A 131 -18.29 10.73 12.78
C ASP A 131 -19.43 11.02 13.77
N ALA A 132 -20.04 12.20 13.67
CA ALA A 132 -21.17 12.57 14.51
C ALA A 132 -22.40 11.67 14.27
N ALA A 133 -22.70 11.33 13.01
CA ALA A 133 -23.77 10.41 12.66
C ALA A 133 -23.54 9.01 13.23
N LEU A 134 -22.30 8.46 13.09
CA LEU A 134 -21.93 7.17 13.68
C LEU A 134 -22.09 7.16 15.20
N SER A 135 -21.55 8.18 15.86
CA SER A 135 -21.60 8.26 17.32
C SER A 135 -23.04 8.37 17.84
N SER A 136 -23.86 9.23 17.21
CA SER A 136 -25.23 9.48 17.67
C SER A 136 -26.19 8.33 17.38
N GLU A 137 -26.09 7.66 16.23
CA GLU A 137 -27.07 6.67 15.81
C GLU A 137 -26.63 5.23 16.06
N LYS A 138 -25.33 4.95 16.02
CA LYS A 138 -24.79 3.62 16.25
C LYS A 138 -24.15 3.45 17.62
N GLY A 139 -23.92 4.54 18.37
CA GLY A 139 -23.21 4.52 19.65
C GLY A 139 -21.74 4.13 19.51
N ILE A 140 -21.15 4.32 18.31
CA ILE A 140 -19.76 3.97 18.04
C ILE A 140 -18.86 5.06 18.59
N SER A 141 -17.85 4.66 19.36
CA SER A 141 -16.81 5.56 19.85
C SER A 141 -15.83 5.86 18.73
N VAL A 142 -15.57 7.14 18.47
CA VAL A 142 -14.63 7.63 17.47
C VAL A 142 -13.41 8.21 18.18
N ASP A 143 -12.22 7.68 17.89
CA ASP A 143 -10.95 8.21 18.37
C ASP A 143 -10.44 9.31 17.43
N SER A 144 -10.33 10.52 17.94
CA SER A 144 -9.84 11.72 17.23
C SER A 144 -8.41 12.13 17.63
N SER A 145 -7.67 11.26 18.29
CA SER A 145 -6.29 11.56 18.77
C SER A 145 -5.25 11.56 17.65
N HIS A 146 -5.57 10.99 16.49
CA HIS A 146 -4.68 10.91 15.33
C HIS A 146 -4.53 12.24 14.58
N HIS A 147 -3.47 12.36 13.76
CA HIS A 147 -3.08 13.64 13.15
C HIS A 147 -3.67 13.91 11.76
N HIS A 148 -4.29 12.92 11.10
CA HIS A 148 -4.80 13.08 9.73
C HIS A 148 -6.06 12.25 9.45
N HIS A 149 -6.52 11.47 10.44
CA HIS A 149 -7.75 10.69 10.38
C HIS A 149 -8.37 10.54 11.77
N THR A 150 -9.61 10.16 11.84
CA THR A 150 -10.25 9.60 13.04
C THR A 150 -10.34 8.09 12.88
N VAL A 151 -10.41 7.37 14.00
CA VAL A 151 -10.43 5.89 14.01
C VAL A 151 -11.67 5.39 14.74
N PHE A 152 -12.33 4.42 14.14
CA PHE A 152 -13.41 3.67 14.78
C PHE A 152 -13.42 2.22 14.27
N TYR A 153 -14.22 1.37 14.90
CA TYR A 153 -14.39 -0.01 14.45
C TYR A 153 -15.77 -0.19 13.85
N TRP A 154 -15.81 -0.77 12.64
CA TRP A 154 -17.02 -1.18 11.97
C TRP A 154 -16.96 -2.67 11.69
N ARG A 155 -17.86 -3.45 12.35
CA ARG A 155 -17.71 -4.89 12.40
C ARG A 155 -16.32 -5.24 12.96
N ASP A 156 -15.58 -6.12 12.30
CA ASP A 156 -14.26 -6.57 12.73
C ASP A 156 -13.12 -5.79 12.07
N PHE A 157 -13.43 -4.64 11.45
CA PHE A 157 -12.46 -3.83 10.73
C PHE A 157 -12.26 -2.47 11.41
N MET A 158 -11.01 -2.09 11.52
CA MET A 158 -10.62 -0.73 11.84
C MET A 158 -10.91 0.16 10.63
N VAL A 159 -11.53 1.30 10.87
CA VAL A 159 -11.82 2.30 9.84
C VAL A 159 -11.06 3.57 10.16
N GLU A 160 -10.29 4.05 9.19
CA GLU A 160 -9.61 5.34 9.23
C GLU A 160 -10.41 6.35 8.38
N ASN A 161 -11.12 7.25 9.05
CA ASN A 161 -11.86 8.32 8.38
C ASN A 161 -10.96 9.54 8.22
N HIS A 162 -10.39 9.69 7.03
CA HIS A 162 -9.40 10.69 6.73
C HIS A 162 -10.00 12.10 6.64
N TYR A 163 -9.36 13.07 7.29
CA TYR A 163 -9.58 14.51 7.06
C TYR A 163 -8.39 15.18 6.36
N ASP A 164 -7.24 14.52 6.37
CA ASP A 164 -6.10 14.73 5.49
C ASP A 164 -5.68 13.37 4.90
N PHE A 165 -5.31 13.33 3.62
CA PHE A 165 -4.85 12.10 2.96
C PHE A 165 -3.52 11.61 3.55
N ILE A 166 -2.66 12.54 3.96
CA ILE A 166 -1.33 12.25 4.53
C ILE A 166 -1.08 13.11 5.78
N ASN A 167 -0.19 12.63 6.65
CA ASN A 167 0.23 13.42 7.81
C ASN A 167 1.07 14.63 7.37
N VAL A 168 0.55 15.84 7.63
CA VAL A 168 1.16 17.11 7.25
C VAL A 168 2.16 17.67 8.27
N HIS A 169 2.28 17.03 9.44
CA HIS A 169 3.00 17.60 10.58
C HIS A 169 4.49 17.28 10.61
N HIS A 170 4.94 16.19 9.96
CA HIS A 170 6.34 15.78 9.99
C HIS A 170 7.22 16.46 8.94
N HIS A 171 6.65 16.76 7.76
CA HIS A 171 7.37 17.36 6.64
C HIS A 171 6.63 18.59 6.13
N ARG A 172 7.33 19.67 5.89
CA ARG A 172 6.72 20.91 5.35
C ARG A 172 6.12 20.70 3.97
N SER A 173 6.81 19.92 3.13
CA SER A 173 6.34 19.57 1.79
C SER A 173 5.03 18.77 1.81
N ASN A 174 4.75 18.01 2.86
CA ASN A 174 3.50 17.27 2.97
C ASN A 174 2.27 18.20 2.98
N ALA A 175 2.35 19.38 3.59
CA ALA A 175 1.23 20.32 3.59
C ALA A 175 0.89 20.86 2.18
N GLU A 176 1.89 20.97 1.32
CA GLU A 176 1.68 21.37 -0.08
C GLU A 176 1.19 20.20 -0.92
N TYR A 177 1.75 19.00 -0.71
CA TYR A 177 1.30 17.77 -1.37
C TYR A 177 -0.16 17.46 -1.01
N GLU A 178 -0.53 17.62 0.25
CA GLU A 178 -1.91 17.46 0.74
C GLU A 178 -2.91 18.36 0.00
N ARG A 179 -2.53 19.62 -0.28
CA ARG A 179 -3.40 20.51 -1.07
C ARG A 179 -3.64 19.99 -2.48
N ILE A 180 -2.63 19.34 -3.07
CA ILE A 180 -2.75 18.71 -4.38
C ILE A 180 -3.73 17.52 -4.28
N LEU A 181 -3.56 16.64 -3.30
CA LEU A 181 -4.46 15.51 -3.08
C LEU A 181 -5.90 15.97 -2.80
N LYS A 182 -6.10 16.95 -1.93
CA LYS A 182 -7.44 17.49 -1.62
C LYS A 182 -8.13 18.09 -2.85
N LYS A 183 -7.38 18.78 -3.70
CA LYS A 183 -7.93 19.32 -4.96
C LYS A 183 -8.42 18.18 -5.87
N SER A 184 -7.64 17.12 -6.01
CA SER A 184 -8.03 15.94 -6.79
C SER A 184 -9.10 15.11 -6.09
N GLY A 185 -9.14 15.11 -4.75
CA GLY A 185 -10.12 14.38 -3.92
C GLY A 185 -11.54 14.96 -3.93
N THR A 186 -11.79 16.04 -4.67
CA THR A 186 -13.15 16.56 -4.91
C THR A 186 -13.87 15.85 -6.05
N ASP A 187 -13.16 15.09 -6.88
CA ASP A 187 -13.71 14.34 -7.99
C ASP A 187 -14.48 13.12 -7.48
N ASP A 188 -15.77 13.07 -7.76
CA ASP A 188 -16.70 12.00 -7.38
C ASP A 188 -17.26 11.26 -8.59
N SER A 189 -16.59 11.35 -9.74
CA SER A 189 -17.02 10.72 -10.99
C SER A 189 -16.80 9.20 -11.00
N HIS A 190 -15.87 8.68 -10.18
CA HIS A 190 -15.53 7.28 -10.11
C HIS A 190 -16.23 6.59 -8.93
N SER A 191 -16.93 5.50 -9.20
CA SER A 191 -17.63 4.72 -8.18
C SER A 191 -17.91 3.30 -8.66
N VAL A 192 -18.14 2.42 -7.70
CA VAL A 192 -18.64 1.05 -7.94
C VAL A 192 -19.91 0.83 -7.14
N GLU A 193 -20.72 -0.11 -7.59
CA GLU A 193 -21.85 -0.62 -6.80
C GLU A 193 -21.41 -1.88 -6.06
N LEU A 194 -21.60 -1.89 -4.75
CA LEU A 194 -21.22 -3.00 -3.88
C LEU A 194 -22.43 -3.40 -3.05
N TYR A 195 -22.99 -4.57 -3.31
CA TYR A 195 -24.25 -5.06 -2.69
C TYR A 195 -25.41 -4.06 -2.74
N GLY A 196 -25.56 -3.33 -3.86
CA GLY A 196 -26.60 -2.31 -4.05
C GLY A 196 -26.26 -0.93 -3.48
N GLU A 197 -25.09 -0.76 -2.85
CA GLU A 197 -24.65 0.50 -2.28
C GLU A 197 -23.55 1.15 -3.15
N LYS A 198 -23.67 2.46 -3.33
CA LYS A 198 -22.67 3.23 -4.06
C LYS A 198 -21.47 3.52 -3.19
N VAL A 199 -20.29 3.09 -3.66
CA VAL A 199 -18.98 3.34 -3.06
C VAL A 199 -18.14 4.15 -4.04
N TYR A 200 -17.62 5.29 -3.62
CA TYR A 200 -16.76 6.12 -4.46
C TYR A 200 -15.32 5.61 -4.44
N LEU A 201 -14.63 5.80 -5.55
CA LEU A 201 -13.22 5.44 -5.75
C LEU A 201 -12.41 6.68 -6.11
N PRO A 202 -11.09 6.70 -5.83
CA PRO A 202 -10.22 7.78 -6.29
C PRO A 202 -10.18 7.85 -7.81
N SER A 203 -10.15 9.07 -8.37
CA SER A 203 -9.84 9.23 -9.78
C SER A 203 -8.40 8.76 -10.09
N PRO A 204 -8.09 8.36 -11.33
CA PRO A 204 -6.76 7.82 -11.69
C PRO A 204 -5.60 8.73 -11.26
N ASN A 205 -5.73 10.04 -11.44
CA ASN A 205 -4.68 10.98 -11.01
C ASN A 205 -4.54 11.06 -9.49
N LEU A 206 -5.66 11.09 -8.75
CA LEU A 206 -5.62 11.05 -7.29
C LEU A 206 -5.00 9.75 -6.80
N HIS A 207 -5.42 8.61 -7.38
CA HIS A 207 -4.94 7.29 -6.97
C HIS A 207 -3.44 7.15 -7.22
N ALA A 208 -2.95 7.54 -8.41
CA ALA A 208 -1.52 7.53 -8.73
C ALA A 208 -0.69 8.32 -7.70
N LEU A 209 -1.06 9.57 -7.45
CA LEU A 209 -0.33 10.42 -6.51
C LEU A 209 -0.42 9.91 -5.07
N PHE A 210 -1.60 9.44 -4.64
CA PHE A 210 -1.80 8.95 -3.29
C PHE A 210 -1.06 7.63 -3.05
N LEU A 211 -1.16 6.65 -3.96
CA LEU A 211 -0.44 5.37 -3.84
C LEU A 211 1.06 5.56 -3.78
N LEU A 212 1.62 6.35 -4.70
CA LEU A 212 3.05 6.62 -4.71
C LEU A 212 3.50 7.28 -3.40
N LYS A 213 2.79 8.34 -2.97
CA LYS A 213 3.15 9.01 -1.71
C LYS A 213 3.05 8.09 -0.51
N HIS A 214 1.98 7.30 -0.42
CA HIS A 214 1.76 6.36 0.67
C HIS A 214 2.84 5.25 0.69
N THR A 215 3.15 4.66 -0.47
CA THR A 215 4.21 3.65 -0.60
C THR A 215 5.58 4.22 -0.20
N MET A 216 5.87 5.45 -0.60
CA MET A 216 7.11 6.14 -0.23
C MET A 216 7.20 6.47 1.26
N LEU A 217 6.07 6.79 1.92
CA LEU A 217 6.02 6.96 3.37
C LEU A 217 6.37 5.65 4.08
N HIS A 218 5.80 4.53 3.65
CA HIS A 218 6.13 3.21 4.19
C HIS A 218 7.57 2.81 3.90
N PHE A 219 8.09 3.11 2.72
CA PHE A 219 9.50 2.86 2.40
C PHE A 219 10.44 3.66 3.31
N ALA A 220 10.17 4.95 3.51
CA ALA A 220 10.98 5.79 4.39
C ALA A 220 10.95 5.34 5.85
N SER A 221 9.84 4.77 6.33
CA SER A 221 9.70 4.23 7.70
C SER A 221 10.23 2.80 7.84
N GLY A 222 10.52 2.10 6.74
CA GLY A 222 10.91 0.68 6.75
C GLY A 222 9.74 -0.27 7.01
N GLU A 223 8.55 0.11 6.60
CA GLU A 223 7.29 -0.64 6.78
C GLU A 223 6.67 -1.06 5.44
N ILE A 224 7.45 -0.96 4.35
CA ILE A 224 7.02 -1.38 3.02
C ILE A 224 7.07 -2.90 2.88
N SER A 225 6.16 -3.45 2.07
CA SER A 225 6.21 -4.83 1.59
C SER A 225 6.04 -4.87 0.07
N MET A 226 6.32 -6.01 -0.55
CA MET A 226 6.16 -6.21 -1.99
C MET A 226 4.69 -6.02 -2.44
N ARG A 227 3.73 -6.20 -1.53
CA ARG A 227 2.32 -5.93 -1.80
C ARG A 227 2.09 -4.50 -2.31
N GLN A 228 2.74 -3.47 -1.72
CA GLN A 228 2.56 -2.10 -2.18
C GLN A 228 3.17 -1.88 -3.58
N VAL A 229 4.23 -2.59 -3.92
CA VAL A 229 4.79 -2.55 -5.28
C VAL A 229 3.84 -3.22 -6.28
N LEU A 230 3.20 -4.33 -5.89
CA LEU A 230 2.17 -4.97 -6.72
C LEU A 230 0.92 -4.10 -6.87
N ASP A 231 0.46 -3.44 -5.80
CA ASP A 231 -0.64 -2.47 -5.88
C ASP A 231 -0.35 -1.40 -6.94
N TRP A 232 0.88 -0.90 -6.97
CA TRP A 232 1.33 0.03 -7.98
C TRP A 232 1.35 -0.57 -9.39
N GLY A 233 1.93 -1.77 -9.54
CA GLY A 233 2.02 -2.46 -10.83
C GLY A 233 0.65 -2.70 -11.45
N PHE A 234 -0.30 -3.27 -10.71
CA PHE A 234 -1.67 -3.52 -11.19
C PHE A 234 -2.45 -2.24 -11.45
N PHE A 235 -2.27 -1.21 -10.63
CA PHE A 235 -2.86 0.09 -10.89
C PHE A 235 -2.39 0.66 -12.24
N VAL A 236 -1.09 0.64 -12.53
CA VAL A 236 -0.55 1.13 -13.81
C VAL A 236 -1.04 0.28 -14.98
N GLU A 237 -1.08 -1.06 -14.82
CA GLU A 237 -1.58 -1.96 -15.85
C GLU A 237 -3.04 -1.64 -16.23
N LYS A 238 -3.88 -1.35 -15.25
CA LYS A 238 -5.31 -1.16 -15.45
C LYS A 238 -5.69 0.28 -15.80
N HIS A 239 -5.09 1.26 -15.14
CA HIS A 239 -5.47 2.66 -15.21
C HIS A 239 -4.40 3.58 -15.79
N GLY A 240 -3.24 3.05 -16.18
CA GLY A 240 -2.12 3.86 -16.66
C GLY A 240 -2.46 4.71 -17.89
N SER A 241 -3.39 4.27 -18.74
CA SER A 241 -3.87 5.07 -19.91
C SER A 241 -4.79 6.23 -19.54
N GLU A 242 -5.35 6.24 -18.32
CA GLU A 242 -6.26 7.26 -17.82
C GLU A 242 -5.54 8.34 -16.98
N VAL A 243 -4.27 8.09 -16.62
CA VAL A 243 -3.46 9.00 -15.81
C VAL A 243 -2.85 10.10 -16.67
N ASP A 244 -2.96 11.35 -16.21
CA ASP A 244 -2.18 12.46 -16.76
C ASP A 244 -0.73 12.38 -16.24
N TRP A 245 0.07 11.59 -16.96
CA TRP A 245 1.46 11.36 -16.60
C TRP A 245 2.32 12.63 -16.64
N GLN A 246 2.00 13.59 -17.49
CA GLN A 246 2.74 14.86 -17.48
C GLN A 246 2.55 15.55 -16.12
N TYR A 247 1.31 15.66 -15.68
CA TYR A 247 0.99 16.26 -14.39
C TYR A 247 1.59 15.47 -13.21
N VAL A 248 1.46 14.14 -13.22
CA VAL A 248 2.02 13.29 -12.16
C VAL A 248 3.53 13.45 -12.07
N MET A 249 4.25 13.45 -13.21
CA MET A 249 5.70 13.61 -13.25
C MET A 249 6.16 15.00 -12.75
N GLU A 250 5.45 16.08 -13.12
CA GLU A 250 5.71 17.42 -12.60
C GLU A 250 5.61 17.45 -11.06
N VAL A 251 4.59 16.76 -10.49
CA VAL A 251 4.43 16.64 -9.04
C VAL A 251 5.58 15.82 -8.44
N LEU A 252 5.92 14.66 -9.00
CA LEU A 252 7.00 13.82 -8.47
C LEU A 252 8.36 14.56 -8.47
N GLU A 253 8.69 15.28 -9.53
CA GLU A 253 9.91 16.09 -9.61
C GLU A 253 9.91 17.22 -8.57
N ARG A 254 8.78 17.90 -8.42
CA ARG A 254 8.62 18.98 -7.44
C ARG A 254 8.88 18.51 -6.02
N PHE A 255 8.48 17.29 -5.66
CA PHE A 255 8.62 16.75 -4.32
C PHE A 255 9.82 15.80 -4.14
N GLY A 256 10.64 15.60 -5.17
CA GLY A 256 11.86 14.77 -5.10
C GLY A 256 11.57 13.27 -4.99
N MET A 257 10.48 12.84 -5.61
CA MET A 257 9.98 11.46 -5.54
C MET A 257 10.28 10.65 -6.83
N ARG A 258 10.83 11.30 -7.86
CA ARG A 258 11.01 10.72 -9.19
C ARG A 258 11.93 9.51 -9.20
N GLU A 259 13.08 9.57 -8.53
CA GLU A 259 14.07 8.50 -8.52
C GLU A 259 13.50 7.19 -7.97
N LEU A 260 12.77 7.25 -6.83
CA LEU A 260 12.14 6.06 -6.26
C LEU A 260 10.96 5.55 -7.12
N TYR A 261 10.21 6.44 -7.77
CA TYR A 261 9.19 6.06 -8.76
C TYR A 261 9.80 5.26 -9.91
N GLU A 262 10.92 5.70 -10.47
CA GLU A 262 11.63 5.00 -11.55
C GLU A 262 12.13 3.63 -11.09
N VAL A 263 12.63 3.54 -9.86
CA VAL A 263 13.03 2.25 -9.25
C VAL A 263 11.84 1.31 -9.08
N PHE A 264 10.69 1.78 -8.59
CA PHE A 264 9.49 0.93 -8.48
C PHE A 264 9.01 0.43 -9.84
N ASN A 265 9.03 1.27 -10.87
CA ASN A 265 8.70 0.85 -12.23
C ASN A 265 9.69 -0.19 -12.76
N ALA A 266 10.99 -0.02 -12.50
CA ALA A 266 11.99 -1.01 -12.89
C ALA A 266 11.79 -2.36 -12.19
N ILE A 267 11.44 -2.36 -10.89
CA ILE A 267 11.08 -3.59 -10.16
C ILE A 267 9.83 -4.24 -10.78
N CYS A 268 8.79 -3.46 -11.09
CA CYS A 268 7.58 -3.99 -11.73
C CYS A 268 7.90 -4.67 -13.07
N VAL A 269 8.71 -4.05 -13.90
CA VAL A 269 9.01 -4.57 -15.25
C VAL A 269 10.03 -5.71 -15.21
N GLU A 270 11.16 -5.50 -14.55
CA GLU A 270 12.31 -6.43 -14.62
C GLU A 270 12.17 -7.61 -13.66
N ASP A 271 11.65 -7.38 -12.45
CA ASP A 271 11.59 -8.41 -11.41
C ASP A 271 10.19 -9.07 -11.29
N LEU A 272 9.12 -8.31 -11.58
CA LEU A 272 7.74 -8.82 -11.51
C LEU A 272 7.15 -9.23 -12.86
N GLY A 273 7.72 -8.75 -13.99
CA GLY A 273 7.33 -9.15 -15.34
C GLY A 273 6.14 -8.38 -15.93
N PHE A 274 5.78 -7.23 -15.37
CA PHE A 274 4.79 -6.33 -15.99
C PHE A 274 5.29 -5.81 -17.34
N ALA A 275 4.37 -5.59 -18.29
CA ALA A 275 4.73 -5.10 -19.61
C ALA A 275 5.28 -3.66 -19.55
N GLY A 276 6.56 -3.48 -19.93
CA GLY A 276 7.24 -2.18 -19.85
C GLY A 276 6.58 -1.06 -20.65
N SER A 277 5.81 -1.40 -21.70
CA SER A 277 5.06 -0.44 -22.50
C SER A 277 3.95 0.29 -21.73
N MET A 278 3.52 -0.26 -20.59
CA MET A 278 2.49 0.35 -19.73
C MET A 278 3.07 1.38 -18.76
N PHE A 279 4.36 1.26 -18.46
CA PHE A 279 5.03 2.17 -17.53
C PHE A 279 5.62 3.36 -18.29
N GLN A 280 5.08 4.54 -18.05
CA GLN A 280 5.58 5.79 -18.61
C GLN A 280 6.91 6.16 -17.92
N VAL A 281 8.00 5.54 -18.38
CA VAL A 281 9.34 5.91 -17.97
C VAL A 281 9.90 6.81 -19.07
N PRO A 282 10.18 8.08 -18.83
CA PRO A 282 10.89 8.92 -19.77
C PRO A 282 12.34 8.42 -19.86
N GLY A 283 12.68 7.75 -20.91
CA GLY A 283 13.99 7.16 -21.14
C GLY A 283 14.00 5.62 -21.04
N PRO A 284 15.02 4.96 -21.56
CA PRO A 284 15.16 3.52 -21.41
C PRO A 284 15.35 3.17 -19.92
N THR A 285 14.72 2.09 -19.48
CA THR A 285 14.92 1.48 -18.14
C THR A 285 16.38 1.20 -17.82
N SER A 286 17.27 1.29 -18.82
CA SER A 286 18.73 1.17 -18.68
C SER A 286 19.41 2.30 -17.88
N GLU A 287 18.72 3.40 -17.56
CA GLU A 287 19.28 4.52 -16.79
C GLU A 287 19.01 4.42 -15.28
N VAL A 288 18.11 3.52 -14.83
CA VAL A 288 17.93 3.28 -13.40
C VAL A 288 19.22 2.65 -12.84
N ASP A 289 19.76 3.25 -11.78
CA ASP A 289 20.93 2.69 -11.11
C ASP A 289 20.59 1.29 -10.58
N LYS A 290 21.22 0.28 -11.19
CA LYS A 290 21.02 -1.13 -10.81
C LYS A 290 21.35 -1.38 -9.34
N ALA A 291 22.39 -0.75 -8.82
CA ALA A 291 22.75 -0.90 -7.42
C ALA A 291 21.68 -0.29 -6.49
N LEU A 292 21.09 0.82 -6.88
CA LEU A 292 19.97 1.40 -6.15
C LEU A 292 18.72 0.50 -6.21
N LYS A 293 18.38 -0.03 -7.40
CA LYS A 293 17.24 -0.96 -7.56
C LYS A 293 17.42 -2.19 -6.67
N GLU A 294 18.58 -2.84 -6.73
CA GLU A 294 18.87 -4.00 -5.89
C GLU A 294 18.82 -3.65 -4.40
N ARG A 295 19.32 -2.49 -4.00
CA ARG A 295 19.24 -2.04 -2.60
C ARG A 295 17.80 -1.82 -2.14
N VAL A 296 16.97 -1.19 -2.96
CA VAL A 296 15.54 -0.98 -2.66
C VAL A 296 14.81 -2.31 -2.58
N LEU A 297 15.04 -3.22 -3.53
CA LEU A 297 14.42 -4.54 -3.55
C LEU A 297 14.82 -5.37 -2.30
N ASN A 298 16.11 -5.37 -1.95
CA ASN A 298 16.60 -6.04 -0.75
C ASN A 298 15.97 -5.46 0.53
N GLU A 299 15.81 -4.14 0.61
CA GLU A 299 15.17 -3.51 1.77
C GLU A 299 13.68 -3.87 1.88
N ILE A 300 12.97 -4.04 0.76
CA ILE A 300 11.57 -4.48 0.74
C ILE A 300 11.46 -5.94 1.20
N LEU A 301 12.33 -6.81 0.70
CA LEU A 301 12.26 -8.25 0.98
C LEU A 301 12.81 -8.63 2.34
N SER A 302 13.82 -7.88 2.83
CA SER A 302 14.53 -8.14 4.09
C SER A 302 14.92 -6.83 4.74
N PRO A 303 13.99 -6.14 5.41
CA PRO A 303 14.26 -4.85 6.05
C PRO A 303 15.40 -4.94 7.05
N GLU A 304 16.35 -3.99 7.00
CA GLU A 304 17.53 -3.94 7.88
C GLU A 304 17.15 -3.85 9.36
N PHE A 305 16.04 -3.18 9.67
CA PHE A 305 15.55 -2.99 11.03
C PHE A 305 14.23 -3.72 11.29
N VAL A 306 14.35 -5.02 11.54
CA VAL A 306 13.22 -5.84 12.03
C VAL A 306 13.40 -6.05 13.53
N GLY A 307 12.40 -5.74 14.33
CA GLY A 307 12.42 -6.04 15.77
C GLY A 307 11.56 -5.09 16.60
N GLU A 308 11.24 -5.54 17.79
CA GLU A 308 10.46 -4.76 18.73
C GLU A 308 11.27 -3.59 19.32
N THR A 309 10.61 -2.45 19.44
CA THR A 309 11.21 -1.29 20.10
C THR A 309 11.43 -1.61 21.57
N PRO A 310 12.66 -1.48 22.12
CA PRO A 310 12.93 -1.75 23.51
C PRO A 310 12.02 -0.96 24.46
N SER A 311 11.56 -1.59 25.53
CA SER A 311 10.70 -0.96 26.55
C SER A 311 11.45 0.05 27.41
N ALA A 312 12.73 -0.21 27.74
CA ALA A 312 13.54 0.68 28.55
C ALA A 312 13.94 1.96 27.80
N LEU A 313 13.92 3.11 28.48
CA LEU A 313 14.08 4.43 27.87
C LEU A 313 15.38 4.59 27.06
N ILE A 314 16.55 4.28 27.67
CA ILE A 314 17.85 4.47 27.00
C ILE A 314 18.03 3.54 25.80
N PRO A 315 17.79 2.21 25.90
CA PRO A 315 17.81 1.33 24.75
C PRO A 315 16.82 1.75 23.66
N ARG A 316 15.63 2.22 24.02
CA ARG A 316 14.61 2.72 23.07
C ARG A 316 15.10 3.94 22.28
N ILE A 317 15.71 4.92 22.97
CA ILE A 317 16.29 6.10 22.30
C ILE A 317 17.43 5.67 21.37
N ALA A 318 18.32 4.81 21.82
CA ALA A 318 19.43 4.31 21.00
C ALA A 318 18.93 3.49 19.79
N PHE A 319 17.87 2.69 19.94
CA PHE A 319 17.24 1.96 18.86
C PHE A 319 16.60 2.91 17.83
N LYS A 320 15.78 3.88 18.29
CA LYS A 320 15.16 4.89 17.42
C LYS A 320 16.22 5.71 16.67
N TYR A 321 17.31 6.09 17.31
CA TYR A 321 18.40 6.82 16.66
C TYR A 321 19.11 5.98 15.59
N ARG A 322 19.42 4.69 15.88
CA ARG A 322 20.01 3.79 14.88
C ARG A 322 19.09 3.55 13.71
N ARG A 323 17.80 3.26 13.97
CA ARG A 323 16.78 3.12 12.92
C ARG A 323 16.68 4.39 12.07
N TRP A 324 16.66 5.56 12.69
CA TRP A 324 16.63 6.84 12.03
C TRP A 324 17.85 7.05 11.12
N ARG A 325 19.05 6.78 11.60
CA ARG A 325 20.29 6.89 10.81
C ARG A 325 20.33 5.91 9.63
N ALA A 326 19.93 4.68 9.85
CA ALA A 326 19.89 3.65 8.81
C ALA A 326 18.90 4.00 7.68
N ASN A 327 17.80 4.69 8.02
CA ASN A 327 16.78 5.09 7.05
C ASN A 327 17.09 6.44 6.33
N GLU A 328 18.23 7.10 6.60
CA GLU A 328 18.57 8.38 5.99
C GLU A 328 18.59 8.35 4.47
N TRP A 329 19.14 7.27 3.88
CA TRP A 329 19.18 7.11 2.42
C TRP A 329 17.78 6.95 1.81
N LYS A 330 16.87 6.25 2.49
CA LYS A 330 15.46 6.11 2.07
C LYS A 330 14.75 7.46 2.09
N HIS A 331 14.97 8.21 3.16
CA HIS A 331 14.40 9.55 3.30
C HIS A 331 14.80 10.47 2.14
N ARG A 332 16.06 10.41 1.68
CA ARG A 332 16.55 11.21 0.54
C ARG A 332 15.83 10.89 -0.78
N LEU A 333 15.38 9.64 -0.95
CA LEU A 333 14.60 9.21 -2.12
C LEU A 333 13.12 9.63 -2.08
N CYS A 334 12.60 9.92 -0.88
CA CYS A 334 11.18 10.23 -0.66
C CYS A 334 10.89 11.71 -0.45
N TYR A 335 11.91 12.51 -0.10
CA TYR A 335 11.77 13.91 0.31
C TYR A 335 12.93 14.77 -0.14
N LYS A 336 12.62 16.00 -0.55
CA LYS A 336 13.64 17.04 -0.79
C LYS A 336 14.22 17.63 0.49
N GLU A 337 13.46 17.58 1.57
CA GLU A 337 13.87 18.12 2.85
C GLU A 337 14.91 17.23 3.52
N SER A 338 15.83 17.86 4.27
CA SER A 338 16.78 17.09 5.06
C SER A 338 16.06 16.36 6.21
N MET A 339 16.55 15.19 6.55
CA MET A 339 16.05 14.40 7.67
C MET A 339 16.13 15.15 9.00
N TRP A 340 17.11 16.05 9.18
CA TRP A 340 17.23 16.94 10.33
C TRP A 340 16.09 17.97 10.39
N SER A 341 15.69 18.53 9.25
CA SER A 341 14.55 19.44 9.19
C SER A 341 13.25 18.74 9.61
N ALA A 342 13.05 17.52 9.14
CA ALA A 342 11.91 16.69 9.53
C ALA A 342 11.91 16.36 11.02
N PHE A 343 13.07 15.98 11.58
CA PHE A 343 13.23 15.72 13.00
C PHE A 343 12.82 16.91 13.87
N TRP A 344 13.36 18.11 13.59
CA TRP A 344 13.02 19.31 14.35
C TRP A 344 11.57 19.75 14.17
N SER A 345 11.01 19.56 12.99
CA SER A 345 9.57 19.77 12.76
C SER A 345 8.72 18.84 13.63
N GLY A 346 9.08 17.55 13.68
CA GLY A 346 8.42 16.58 14.54
C GLY A 346 8.50 16.93 16.04
N VAL A 347 9.71 17.28 16.52
CA VAL A 347 9.91 17.71 17.92
C VAL A 347 9.05 18.91 18.26
N TRP A 348 9.00 19.92 17.38
CA TRP A 348 8.20 21.13 17.58
C TRP A 348 6.70 20.83 17.65
N ASN A 349 6.20 19.95 16.77
CA ASN A 349 4.79 19.57 16.75
C ASN A 349 4.39 18.77 17.98
N HIS A 350 5.27 17.87 18.49
CA HIS A 350 5.04 17.15 19.75
C HIS A 350 5.02 18.08 20.97
N LEU A 351 5.81 19.15 20.97
CA LEU A 351 5.76 20.15 22.04
C LEU A 351 4.44 20.94 22.04
N LEU A 352 3.84 21.13 20.85
CA LEU A 352 2.57 21.83 20.70
C LEU A 352 1.33 20.95 20.97
N LYS A 353 1.43 19.63 20.77
CA LYS A 353 0.38 18.63 21.05
C LYS A 353 0.98 17.41 21.77
N PRO A 354 1.15 17.45 23.11
CA PRO A 354 1.74 16.34 23.87
C PRO A 354 0.91 15.04 23.85
N SER A 355 -0.39 15.13 23.54
CA SER A 355 -1.30 13.97 23.47
C SER A 355 -1.12 13.06 22.24
N SER A 356 -0.18 13.39 21.36
CA SER A 356 0.11 12.63 20.13
C SER A 356 1.30 11.67 20.27
N LEU A 357 1.68 11.31 21.49
CA LEU A 357 2.66 10.27 21.83
C LEU A 357 1.93 8.95 22.00
#